data_cc2b22c7460b51591507afe54b6e8e3b
#
_entry.id   cc2b22c7460b51591507afe54b6e8e3b
#
_cell.length_a   1.000
_cell.length_b   1.000
_cell.length_c   1.000
_cell.angle_alpha   90.00
_cell.angle_beta   90.00
_cell.angle_gamma   90.00
#
_symmetry.space_group_name_H-M   'P 1'
#
loop_
_entity.id
_entity.type
_entity.pdbx_description
1 polymer ?
#
loop_
_entity_poly.entity_id
_entity_poly.type
_entity_poly.pdbx_seq_one_letter_code
_entity_poly.pdbx_strand_id
1 'polypeptide(L)'
;MRTRFQQQMVDLREKLLRMGGLAELAVDRACQAYTERDLTRCQLVLENESLINAAEREIDEMAFDILATQQPAATDLRFILAVTKINADLERVGDQAVNIAERVMDLIELPAVELPVDIGRMATAVSAMVRRALESFVEGKAELAQAVLEMDHVVDRMRDEAFIMLVRKMNEEPQVTQQALDALLVARNLERVADHATNISEDVIFWVLGADVRHHAQAASAAPRPERREQ
;
A
#
# COMPACT_ATOMS: atom_id res chain seq x y z
N MET A 1 35.20 10.73 8.68
CA MET A 1 34.78 10.73 7.26
C MET A 1 34.01 9.45 6.97
N ARG A 2 32.78 9.52 6.48
CA ARG A 2 32.07 8.31 6.03
C ARG A 2 32.78 7.75 4.80
N THR A 3 32.84 6.42 4.67
CA THR A 3 33.35 5.81 3.42
C THR A 3 32.37 6.08 2.28
N ARG A 4 32.81 6.02 1.02
CA ARG A 4 31.94 6.17 -0.15
C ARG A 4 30.74 5.21 -0.09
N PHE A 5 30.96 3.98 0.29
CA PHE A 5 29.90 2.98 0.48
C PHE A 5 28.85 3.42 1.52
N GLN A 6 29.30 3.87 2.69
CA GLN A 6 28.37 4.34 3.74
C GLN A 6 27.53 5.54 3.29
N GLN A 7 28.10 6.42 2.46
CA GLN A 7 27.34 7.55 1.90
C GLN A 7 26.30 7.05 0.91
N GLN A 8 26.64 6.13 0.01
CA GLN A 8 25.71 5.54 -0.94
C GLN A 8 24.52 4.83 -0.23
N MET A 9 24.77 4.14 0.87
CA MET A 9 23.71 3.49 1.69
C MET A 9 22.76 4.52 2.32
N VAL A 10 23.30 5.65 2.80
CA VAL A 10 22.47 6.75 3.32
C VAL A 10 21.64 7.38 2.21
N ASP A 11 22.26 7.67 1.07
CA ASP A 11 21.58 8.30 -0.07
C ASP A 11 20.46 7.39 -0.61
N LEU A 12 20.70 6.07 -0.68
CA LEU A 12 19.70 5.07 -1.07
C LEU A 12 18.50 5.08 -0.11
N ARG A 13 18.75 5.08 1.20
CA ARG A 13 17.70 5.17 2.22
C ARG A 13 16.90 6.47 2.08
N GLU A 14 17.55 7.61 1.92
CA GLU A 14 16.88 8.90 1.79
C GLU A 14 16.01 8.98 0.53
N LYS A 15 16.47 8.41 -0.59
CA LYS A 15 15.67 8.36 -1.82
C LYS A 15 14.41 7.52 -1.63
N LEU A 16 14.52 6.33 -1.02
CA LEU A 16 13.36 5.48 -0.74
C LEU A 16 12.34 6.19 0.17
N LEU A 17 12.79 6.91 1.19
CA LEU A 17 11.92 7.66 2.09
C LEU A 17 11.21 8.82 1.38
N ARG A 18 11.87 9.51 0.46
CA ARG A 18 11.22 10.55 -0.38
C ARG A 18 10.13 9.93 -1.26
N MET A 19 10.41 8.80 -1.90
CA MET A 19 9.42 8.07 -2.69
C MET A 19 8.25 7.61 -1.82
N GLY A 20 8.51 7.08 -0.62
CA GLY A 20 7.48 6.72 0.35
C GLY A 20 6.56 7.89 0.72
N GLY A 21 7.13 9.08 0.94
CA GLY A 21 6.35 10.30 1.17
C GLY A 21 5.49 10.71 -0.03
N LEU A 22 5.96 10.49 -1.28
CA LEU A 22 5.16 10.74 -2.48
C LEU A 22 4.01 9.73 -2.59
N ALA A 23 4.25 8.46 -2.33
CA ALA A 23 3.22 7.41 -2.36
C ALA A 23 2.15 7.63 -1.27
N GLU A 24 2.55 7.94 -0.03
CA GLU A 24 1.62 8.31 1.06
C GLU A 24 0.74 9.50 0.66
N LEU A 25 1.35 10.57 0.14
CA LEU A 25 0.64 11.78 -0.30
C LEU A 25 -0.34 11.48 -1.44
N ALA A 26 0.00 10.57 -2.37
CA ALA A 26 -0.89 10.18 -3.46
C ALA A 26 -2.13 9.46 -2.94
N VAL A 27 -1.98 8.52 -2.00
CA VAL A 27 -3.11 7.82 -1.35
C VAL A 27 -3.99 8.80 -0.59
N ASP A 28 -3.41 9.67 0.24
CA ASP A 28 -4.17 10.67 1.01
C ASP A 28 -4.99 11.59 0.09
N ARG A 29 -4.40 12.08 -1.01
CA ARG A 29 -5.09 12.92 -2.00
C ARG A 29 -6.21 12.18 -2.72
N ALA A 30 -5.98 10.94 -3.13
CA ALA A 30 -7.00 10.13 -3.78
C ALA A 30 -8.21 9.88 -2.87
N CYS A 31 -7.95 9.61 -1.58
CA CYS A 31 -9.00 9.42 -0.58
C CYS A 31 -9.77 10.71 -0.27
N GLN A 32 -9.08 11.85 -0.18
CA GLN A 32 -9.73 13.16 -0.01
C GLN A 32 -10.55 13.51 -1.26
N ALA A 33 -10.01 13.24 -2.47
CA ALA A 33 -10.75 13.43 -3.71
C ALA A 33 -12.07 12.65 -3.73
N TYR A 34 -12.08 11.41 -3.24
CA TYR A 34 -13.29 10.60 -3.10
C TYR A 34 -14.30 11.25 -2.14
N THR A 35 -13.84 11.64 -0.96
CA THR A 35 -14.71 12.17 0.10
C THR A 35 -15.29 13.53 -0.27
N GLU A 36 -14.48 14.41 -0.87
CA GLU A 36 -14.83 15.79 -1.21
C GLU A 36 -15.35 15.93 -2.65
N ARG A 37 -15.29 14.88 -3.47
CA ARG A 37 -15.59 14.88 -4.93
C ARG A 37 -14.80 15.96 -5.66
N ASP A 38 -13.49 16.01 -5.39
CA ASP A 38 -12.59 17.08 -5.85
C ASP A 38 -11.73 16.61 -7.05
N LEU A 39 -12.10 17.07 -8.25
CA LEU A 39 -11.38 16.79 -9.49
C LEU A 39 -9.93 17.30 -9.47
N THR A 40 -9.66 18.43 -8.81
CA THR A 40 -8.30 18.99 -8.72
C THR A 40 -7.36 18.06 -7.98
N ARG A 41 -7.85 17.43 -6.91
CA ARG A 41 -7.06 16.42 -6.18
C ARG A 41 -6.77 15.19 -7.02
N CYS A 42 -7.72 14.73 -7.83
CA CYS A 42 -7.49 13.65 -8.78
C CYS A 42 -6.35 13.99 -9.74
N GLN A 43 -6.36 15.18 -10.33
CA GLN A 43 -5.30 15.64 -11.24
C GLN A 43 -3.93 15.67 -10.57
N LEU A 44 -3.86 16.14 -9.31
CA LEU A 44 -2.62 16.14 -8.52
C LEU A 44 -2.10 14.72 -8.24
N VAL A 45 -2.96 13.71 -8.13
CA VAL A 45 -2.53 12.30 -8.01
C VAL A 45 -1.90 11.82 -9.30
N LEU A 46 -2.55 12.08 -10.47
CA LEU A 46 -2.01 11.69 -11.77
C LEU A 46 -0.66 12.36 -12.09
N GLU A 47 -0.50 13.63 -11.73
CA GLU A 47 0.78 14.34 -11.89
C GLU A 47 1.89 13.74 -11.00
N ASN A 48 1.54 13.30 -9.79
CA ASN A 48 2.48 12.73 -8.82
C ASN A 48 3.02 11.35 -9.24
N GLU A 49 2.25 10.58 -10.03
CA GLU A 49 2.65 9.25 -10.54
C GLU A 49 4.00 9.31 -11.27
N SER A 50 4.19 10.29 -12.15
CA SER A 50 5.43 10.44 -12.91
C SER A 50 6.66 10.64 -12.01
N LEU A 51 6.49 11.27 -10.83
CA LEU A 51 7.54 11.47 -9.84
C LEU A 51 7.87 10.17 -9.10
N ILE A 52 6.86 9.36 -8.77
CA ILE A 52 7.04 8.05 -8.13
C ILE A 52 7.79 7.13 -9.09
N ASN A 53 7.36 7.04 -10.37
CA ASN A 53 7.98 6.20 -11.39
C ASN A 53 9.42 6.64 -11.72
N ALA A 54 9.74 7.93 -11.64
CA ALA A 54 11.09 8.42 -11.78
C ALA A 54 11.97 8.04 -10.57
N ALA A 55 11.43 8.17 -9.35
CA ALA A 55 12.13 7.80 -8.12
C ALA A 55 12.41 6.29 -8.06
N GLU A 56 11.44 5.45 -8.49
CA GLU A 56 11.62 4.00 -8.59
C GLU A 56 12.86 3.64 -9.40
N ARG A 57 12.95 4.15 -10.64
CA ARG A 57 14.09 3.88 -11.53
C ARG A 57 15.42 4.35 -10.93
N GLU A 58 15.45 5.52 -10.32
CA GLU A 58 16.67 6.05 -9.71
C GLU A 58 17.12 5.19 -8.52
N ILE A 59 16.20 4.65 -7.73
CA ILE A 59 16.50 3.77 -6.59
C ILE A 59 17.04 2.44 -7.09
N ASP A 60 16.44 1.85 -8.12
CA ASP A 60 16.88 0.58 -8.71
C ASP A 60 18.28 0.71 -9.33
N GLU A 61 18.54 1.77 -10.09
CA GLU A 61 19.88 2.05 -10.65
C GLU A 61 20.92 2.20 -9.53
N MET A 62 20.60 2.95 -8.46
CA MET A 62 21.52 3.13 -7.34
C MET A 62 21.77 1.81 -6.58
N ALA A 63 20.74 1.00 -6.33
CA ALA A 63 20.87 -0.30 -5.68
C ALA A 63 21.76 -1.24 -6.52
N PHE A 64 21.53 -1.29 -7.83
CA PHE A 64 22.31 -2.07 -8.78
C PHE A 64 23.79 -1.65 -8.77
N ASP A 65 24.08 -0.35 -8.84
CA ASP A 65 25.44 0.18 -8.83
C ASP A 65 26.18 -0.18 -7.53
N ILE A 66 25.50 -0.11 -6.38
CA ILE A 66 26.09 -0.48 -5.10
C ILE A 66 26.42 -1.98 -5.09
N LEU A 67 25.50 -2.85 -5.52
CA LEU A 67 25.71 -4.29 -5.58
C LEU A 67 26.85 -4.67 -6.53
N ALA A 68 26.93 -4.01 -7.69
CA ALA A 68 27.96 -4.28 -8.70
C ALA A 68 29.37 -3.84 -8.28
N THR A 69 29.48 -2.78 -7.45
CA THR A 69 30.77 -2.12 -7.19
C THR A 69 31.33 -2.32 -5.77
N GLN A 70 30.49 -2.66 -4.77
CA GLN A 70 30.88 -2.56 -3.35
C GLN A 70 30.96 -3.91 -2.60
N GLN A 71 30.50 -5.02 -3.15
CA GLN A 71 30.48 -6.35 -2.49
C GLN A 71 29.95 -6.27 -1.03
N PRO A 72 28.71 -5.84 -0.80
CA PRO A 72 28.19 -5.57 0.55
C PRO A 72 28.19 -6.82 1.42
N ALA A 73 28.45 -6.64 2.74
CA ALA A 73 28.35 -7.72 3.72
C ALA A 73 26.89 -8.17 3.93
N ALA A 74 26.67 -9.32 4.57
CA ALA A 74 25.36 -9.97 4.66
C ALA A 74 24.23 -9.03 5.13
N THR A 75 24.47 -8.18 6.13
CA THR A 75 23.47 -7.23 6.64
C THR A 75 23.18 -6.10 5.65
N ASP A 76 24.22 -5.55 5.03
CA ASP A 76 24.09 -4.49 4.02
C ASP A 76 23.40 -5.03 2.76
N LEU A 77 23.72 -6.29 2.37
CA LEU A 77 23.06 -6.96 1.26
C LEU A 77 21.54 -7.12 1.54
N ARG A 78 21.15 -7.57 2.75
CA ARG A 78 19.74 -7.69 3.10
C ARG A 78 19.03 -6.34 3.07
N PHE A 79 19.70 -5.26 3.53
CA PHE A 79 19.14 -3.91 3.44
C PHE A 79 18.87 -3.51 1.99
N ILE A 80 19.84 -3.68 1.08
CA ILE A 80 19.67 -3.31 -0.34
C ILE A 80 18.55 -4.14 -0.97
N LEU A 81 18.49 -5.44 -0.70
CA LEU A 81 17.41 -6.29 -1.19
C LEU A 81 16.03 -5.90 -0.64
N ALA A 82 15.93 -5.50 0.62
CA ALA A 82 14.71 -4.96 1.18
C ALA A 82 14.32 -3.64 0.50
N VAL A 83 15.30 -2.73 0.28
CA VAL A 83 15.05 -1.48 -0.43
C VAL A 83 14.48 -1.70 -1.83
N THR A 84 15.05 -2.62 -2.63
CA THR A 84 14.53 -2.89 -3.99
C THR A 84 13.11 -3.44 -4.00
N LYS A 85 12.74 -4.25 -3.02
CA LYS A 85 11.38 -4.77 -2.90
C LYS A 85 10.40 -3.71 -2.41
N ILE A 86 10.77 -2.97 -1.36
CA ILE A 86 9.97 -1.85 -0.83
C ILE A 86 9.76 -0.81 -1.93
N ASN A 87 10.78 -0.55 -2.77
CA ASN A 87 10.70 0.34 -3.92
C ASN A 87 9.56 -0.06 -4.87
N ALA A 88 9.50 -1.35 -5.26
CA ALA A 88 8.44 -1.86 -6.11
C ALA A 88 7.05 -1.82 -5.44
N ASP A 89 6.96 -2.08 -4.13
CA ASP A 89 5.67 -1.97 -3.43
C ASP A 89 5.21 -0.51 -3.29
N LEU A 90 6.11 0.46 -3.14
CA LEU A 90 5.77 1.89 -3.12
C LEU A 90 5.29 2.41 -4.48
N GLU A 91 5.85 1.93 -5.58
CA GLU A 91 5.34 2.22 -6.92
C GLU A 91 3.90 1.70 -7.07
N ARG A 92 3.64 0.45 -6.68
CA ARG A 92 2.29 -0.12 -6.70
C ARG A 92 1.30 0.61 -5.81
N VAL A 93 1.73 1.14 -4.65
CA VAL A 93 0.90 2.03 -3.82
C VAL A 93 0.51 3.28 -4.61
N GLY A 94 1.46 3.88 -5.35
CA GLY A 94 1.20 4.99 -6.27
C GLY A 94 0.18 4.63 -7.35
N ASP A 95 0.33 3.49 -8.00
CA ASP A 95 -0.60 2.96 -9.00
C ASP A 95 -2.02 2.77 -8.46
N GLN A 96 -2.14 2.25 -7.22
CA GLN A 96 -3.47 2.13 -6.60
C GLN A 96 -4.09 3.51 -6.31
N ALA A 97 -3.31 4.51 -5.93
CA ALA A 97 -3.80 5.87 -5.76
C ALA A 97 -4.32 6.47 -7.08
N VAL A 98 -3.63 6.22 -8.20
CA VAL A 98 -4.08 6.59 -9.56
C VAL A 98 -5.40 5.89 -9.89
N ASN A 99 -5.49 4.58 -9.67
CA ASN A 99 -6.73 3.83 -9.91
C ASN A 99 -7.91 4.37 -9.08
N ILE A 100 -7.68 4.80 -7.84
CA ILE A 100 -8.71 5.45 -7.01
C ILE A 100 -9.11 6.79 -7.63
N ALA A 101 -8.14 7.64 -8.00
CA ALA A 101 -8.40 8.95 -8.58
C ALA A 101 -9.21 8.85 -9.88
N GLU A 102 -8.91 7.90 -10.76
CA GLU A 102 -9.68 7.65 -11.99
C GLU A 102 -11.14 7.26 -11.69
N ARG A 103 -11.36 6.36 -10.72
CA ARG A 103 -12.74 6.01 -10.29
C ARG A 103 -13.48 7.21 -9.71
N VAL A 104 -12.78 8.08 -8.97
CA VAL A 104 -13.37 9.31 -8.42
C VAL A 104 -13.75 10.28 -9.54
N MET A 105 -12.94 10.39 -10.59
CA MET A 105 -13.27 11.22 -11.76
C MET A 105 -14.56 10.73 -12.43
N ASP A 106 -14.74 9.42 -12.63
CA ASP A 106 -15.97 8.84 -13.14
C ASP A 106 -17.17 9.14 -12.21
N LEU A 107 -16.98 9.04 -10.89
CA LEU A 107 -17.99 9.31 -9.88
C LEU A 107 -18.44 10.79 -9.84
N ILE A 108 -17.54 11.72 -10.11
CA ILE A 108 -17.87 13.18 -10.08
C ILE A 108 -18.87 13.55 -11.17
N GLU A 109 -18.85 12.86 -12.31
CA GLU A 109 -19.80 13.07 -13.41
C GLU A 109 -21.22 12.57 -13.09
N LEU A 110 -21.37 11.69 -12.09
CA LEU A 110 -22.64 11.11 -11.67
C LEU A 110 -23.28 11.91 -10.51
N PRO A 111 -24.61 11.86 -10.35
CA PRO A 111 -25.25 12.43 -9.17
C PRO A 111 -24.69 11.84 -7.88
N ALA A 112 -24.50 12.70 -6.86
CA ALA A 112 -24.12 12.23 -5.53
C ALA A 112 -25.23 11.36 -4.93
N VAL A 113 -24.88 10.21 -4.36
CA VAL A 113 -25.78 9.29 -3.69
C VAL A 113 -25.23 8.88 -2.34
N GLU A 114 -26.09 8.58 -1.40
CA GLU A 114 -25.69 8.04 -0.11
C GLU A 114 -25.47 6.53 -0.24
N LEU A 115 -24.23 6.10 0.03
CA LEU A 115 -23.85 4.69 0.03
C LEU A 115 -23.66 4.18 1.47
N PRO A 116 -24.03 2.93 1.77
CA PRO A 116 -24.01 2.39 3.13
C PRO A 116 -22.59 1.97 3.57
N VAL A 117 -21.54 2.65 3.11
CA VAL A 117 -20.13 2.32 3.39
C VAL A 117 -19.33 3.56 3.74
N ASP A 118 -18.43 3.42 4.69
CA ASP A 118 -17.53 4.50 5.11
C ASP A 118 -16.13 4.30 4.51
N ILE A 119 -15.99 4.67 3.24
CA ILE A 119 -14.70 4.64 2.52
C ILE A 119 -13.67 5.56 3.20
N GLY A 120 -14.08 6.68 3.79
CA GLY A 120 -13.19 7.61 4.50
C GLY A 120 -12.53 6.96 5.72
N ARG A 121 -13.27 6.14 6.47
CA ARG A 121 -12.73 5.37 7.59
C ARG A 121 -11.73 4.32 7.11
N MET A 122 -12.03 3.60 6.03
CA MET A 122 -11.12 2.63 5.43
C MET A 122 -9.84 3.31 4.94
N ALA A 123 -9.96 4.43 4.24
CA ALA A 123 -8.85 5.26 3.80
C ALA A 123 -7.92 5.68 4.94
N THR A 124 -8.49 6.14 6.06
CA THR A 124 -7.72 6.52 7.26
C THR A 124 -6.92 5.34 7.82
N ALA A 125 -7.51 4.15 7.87
CA ALA A 125 -6.83 2.95 8.34
C ALA A 125 -5.67 2.56 7.41
N VAL A 126 -5.89 2.60 6.11
CA VAL A 126 -4.88 2.27 5.08
C VAL A 126 -3.72 3.27 5.08
N SER A 127 -3.99 4.58 5.12
CA SER A 127 -2.94 5.60 5.24
C SER A 127 -2.10 5.42 6.52
N ALA A 128 -2.74 5.03 7.64
CA ALA A 128 -2.01 4.72 8.86
C ALA A 128 -1.10 3.48 8.72
N MET A 129 -1.51 2.46 7.94
CA MET A 129 -0.67 1.29 7.65
C MET A 129 0.56 1.67 6.83
N VAL A 130 0.39 2.42 5.74
CA VAL A 130 1.52 2.89 4.90
C VAL A 130 2.51 3.69 5.72
N ARG A 131 2.03 4.65 6.51
CA ARG A 131 2.88 5.49 7.38
C ARG A 131 3.67 4.65 8.38
N ARG A 132 3.03 3.70 9.06
CA ARG A 132 3.70 2.81 10.04
C ARG A 132 4.70 1.87 9.40
N ALA A 133 4.41 1.36 8.19
CA ALA A 133 5.36 0.55 7.43
C ALA A 133 6.63 1.37 7.11
N LEU A 134 6.49 2.61 6.66
CA LEU A 134 7.61 3.53 6.45
C LEU A 134 8.36 3.89 7.75
N GLU A 135 7.64 4.14 8.86
CA GLU A 135 8.26 4.34 10.18
C GLU A 135 9.11 3.14 10.60
N SER A 136 8.60 1.91 10.40
CA SER A 136 9.34 0.70 10.73
C SER A 136 10.66 0.59 9.96
N PHE A 137 10.65 0.99 8.68
CA PHE A 137 11.86 1.07 7.85
C PHE A 137 12.81 2.18 8.32
N VAL A 138 12.30 3.36 8.67
CA VAL A 138 13.13 4.47 9.19
C VAL A 138 13.86 4.08 10.46
N GLU A 139 13.14 3.46 11.40
CA GLU A 139 13.68 3.09 12.70
C GLU A 139 14.45 1.76 12.70
N GLY A 140 14.28 0.93 11.65
CA GLY A 140 14.85 -0.41 11.60
C GLY A 140 14.32 -1.31 12.72
N LYS A 141 13.02 -1.20 13.03
CA LYS A 141 12.36 -1.93 14.13
C LYS A 141 11.33 -2.92 13.61
N ALA A 142 11.59 -4.20 13.84
CA ALA A 142 10.70 -5.29 13.45
C ALA A 142 9.36 -5.26 14.20
N GLU A 143 9.32 -4.75 15.44
CA GLU A 143 8.11 -4.65 16.26
C GLU A 143 7.10 -3.68 15.65
N LEU A 144 7.56 -2.57 15.05
CA LEU A 144 6.70 -1.62 14.34
C LEU A 144 6.13 -2.25 13.07
N ALA A 145 6.95 -3.00 12.34
CA ALA A 145 6.52 -3.73 11.16
C ALA A 145 5.48 -4.82 11.52
N GLN A 146 5.69 -5.56 12.60
CA GLN A 146 4.73 -6.57 13.08
C GLN A 146 3.35 -5.96 13.41
N ALA A 147 3.32 -4.76 13.99
CA ALA A 147 2.07 -4.05 14.28
C ALA A 147 1.27 -3.71 13.01
N VAL A 148 1.93 -3.51 11.85
CA VAL A 148 1.22 -3.28 10.58
C VAL A 148 0.52 -4.55 10.11
N LEU A 149 1.17 -5.72 10.25
CA LEU A 149 0.56 -7.00 9.88
C LEU A 149 -0.71 -7.30 10.68
N GLU A 150 -0.78 -6.83 11.94
CA GLU A 150 -1.98 -6.97 12.78
C GLU A 150 -3.12 -6.02 12.34
N MET A 151 -2.80 -4.87 11.71
CA MET A 151 -3.80 -3.92 11.21
C MET A 151 -4.52 -4.43 9.97
N ASP A 152 -3.89 -5.26 9.17
CA ASP A 152 -4.38 -5.77 7.89
C ASP A 152 -5.77 -6.42 8.01
N HIS A 153 -5.96 -7.28 9.01
CA HIS A 153 -7.25 -7.94 9.26
C HIS A 153 -8.43 -6.96 9.51
N VAL A 154 -8.15 -5.71 9.89
CA VAL A 154 -9.19 -4.70 10.07
C VAL A 154 -9.63 -4.17 8.71
N VAL A 155 -8.68 -3.92 7.82
CA VAL A 155 -8.93 -3.44 6.45
C VAL A 155 -9.64 -4.52 5.63
N ASP A 156 -9.22 -5.78 5.75
CA ASP A 156 -9.89 -6.93 5.12
C ASP A 156 -11.37 -7.01 5.49
N ARG A 157 -11.68 -6.90 6.78
CA ARG A 157 -13.08 -6.90 7.22
C ARG A 157 -13.87 -5.71 6.67
N MET A 158 -13.28 -4.52 6.64
CA MET A 158 -13.93 -3.35 6.06
C MET A 158 -14.24 -3.55 4.58
N ARG A 159 -13.33 -4.16 3.82
CA ARG A 159 -13.52 -4.49 2.40
C ARG A 159 -14.64 -5.51 2.21
N ASP A 160 -14.68 -6.58 3.03
CA ASP A 160 -15.72 -7.61 2.95
C ASP A 160 -17.09 -7.04 3.31
N GLU A 161 -17.18 -6.21 4.35
CA GLU A 161 -18.42 -5.52 4.73
C GLU A 161 -18.88 -4.58 3.60
N ALA A 162 -17.97 -3.80 3.02
CA ALA A 162 -18.27 -2.91 1.91
C ALA A 162 -18.81 -3.70 0.71
N PHE A 163 -18.20 -4.83 0.37
CA PHE A 163 -18.68 -5.70 -0.71
C PHE A 163 -20.12 -6.14 -0.49
N ILE A 164 -20.45 -6.69 0.69
CA ILE A 164 -21.79 -7.18 1.01
C ILE A 164 -22.81 -6.04 0.96
N MET A 165 -22.50 -4.89 1.56
CA MET A 165 -23.41 -3.76 1.65
C MET A 165 -23.66 -3.10 0.30
N LEU A 166 -22.62 -2.92 -0.53
CA LEU A 166 -22.75 -2.33 -1.85
C LEU A 166 -23.48 -3.24 -2.83
N VAL A 167 -23.20 -4.56 -2.83
CA VAL A 167 -23.95 -5.52 -3.66
C VAL A 167 -25.45 -5.54 -3.27
N ARG A 168 -25.75 -5.48 -1.99
CA ARG A 168 -27.15 -5.36 -1.53
C ARG A 168 -27.78 -4.06 -2.03
N LYS A 169 -27.09 -2.92 -1.90
CA LYS A 169 -27.57 -1.61 -2.38
C LYS A 169 -27.86 -1.61 -3.88
N MET A 170 -27.00 -2.23 -4.71
CA MET A 170 -27.21 -2.38 -6.14
C MET A 170 -28.49 -3.17 -6.48
N ASN A 171 -28.79 -4.22 -5.70
CA ASN A 171 -29.99 -5.01 -5.90
C ASN A 171 -31.27 -4.28 -5.45
N GLU A 172 -31.23 -3.52 -4.36
CA GLU A 172 -32.35 -2.77 -3.83
C GLU A 172 -32.64 -1.50 -4.65
N GLU A 173 -31.60 -0.86 -5.17
CA GLU A 173 -31.69 0.42 -5.91
C GLU A 173 -30.84 0.37 -7.21
N PRO A 174 -31.35 -0.25 -8.29
CA PRO A 174 -30.58 -0.42 -9.54
C PRO A 174 -30.05 0.88 -10.18
N GLN A 175 -30.70 2.00 -9.90
CA GLN A 175 -30.32 3.33 -10.42
C GLN A 175 -28.98 3.84 -9.84
N VAL A 176 -28.48 3.30 -8.71
CA VAL A 176 -27.23 3.70 -8.08
C VAL A 176 -26.10 2.66 -8.32
N THR A 177 -26.35 1.70 -9.21
CA THR A 177 -25.40 0.59 -9.47
C THR A 177 -24.01 1.09 -9.85
N GLN A 178 -23.92 2.11 -10.70
CA GLN A 178 -22.62 2.63 -11.14
C GLN A 178 -21.85 3.23 -9.98
N GLN A 179 -22.48 4.08 -9.17
CA GLN A 179 -21.83 4.71 -8.01
C GLN A 179 -21.40 3.66 -6.96
N ALA A 180 -22.23 2.65 -6.75
CA ALA A 180 -21.92 1.56 -5.82
C ALA A 180 -20.78 0.68 -6.34
N LEU A 181 -20.70 0.44 -7.65
CA LEU A 181 -19.61 -0.31 -8.29
C LEU A 181 -18.28 0.46 -8.17
N ASP A 182 -18.28 1.77 -8.45
CA ASP A 182 -17.07 2.58 -8.32
C ASP A 182 -16.60 2.65 -6.88
N ALA A 183 -17.50 2.78 -5.90
CA ALA A 183 -17.16 2.72 -4.48
C ALA A 183 -16.55 1.35 -4.09
N LEU A 184 -17.07 0.25 -4.65
CA LEU A 184 -16.52 -1.09 -4.45
C LEU A 184 -15.09 -1.21 -5.01
N LEU A 185 -14.85 -0.65 -6.19
CA LEU A 185 -13.52 -0.63 -6.81
C LEU A 185 -12.54 0.24 -6.01
N VAL A 186 -13.00 1.37 -5.46
CA VAL A 186 -12.19 2.19 -4.54
C VAL A 186 -11.83 1.39 -3.29
N ALA A 187 -12.79 0.71 -2.65
CA ALA A 187 -12.52 -0.13 -1.47
C ALA A 187 -11.50 -1.23 -1.77
N ARG A 188 -11.59 -1.86 -2.96
CA ARG A 188 -10.62 -2.88 -3.40
C ARG A 188 -9.22 -2.31 -3.63
N ASN A 189 -9.11 -1.11 -4.21
CA ASN A 189 -7.81 -0.48 -4.39
C ASN A 189 -7.19 -0.07 -3.05
N LEU A 190 -7.99 0.34 -2.06
CA LEU A 190 -7.53 0.60 -0.69
C LEU A 190 -7.02 -0.67 -0.01
N GLU A 191 -7.69 -1.80 -0.15
CA GLU A 191 -7.20 -3.08 0.36
C GLU A 191 -5.85 -3.45 -0.27
N ARG A 192 -5.68 -3.26 -1.58
CA ARG A 192 -4.38 -3.49 -2.23
C ARG A 192 -3.27 -2.57 -1.71
N VAL A 193 -3.58 -1.33 -1.37
CA VAL A 193 -2.60 -0.45 -0.69
C VAL A 193 -2.21 -1.04 0.67
N ALA A 194 -3.16 -1.58 1.44
CA ALA A 194 -2.88 -2.26 2.70
C ALA A 194 -2.00 -3.50 2.50
N ASP A 195 -2.28 -4.33 1.48
CA ASP A 195 -1.44 -5.47 1.10
C ASP A 195 0.02 -5.04 0.83
N HIS A 196 0.22 -3.93 0.10
CA HIS A 196 1.57 -3.40 -0.13
C HIS A 196 2.22 -2.89 1.15
N ALA A 197 1.47 -2.29 2.07
CA ALA A 197 2.00 -1.88 3.38
C ALA A 197 2.42 -3.10 4.23
N THR A 198 1.71 -4.22 4.15
CA THR A 198 2.12 -5.49 4.78
C THR A 198 3.39 -6.05 4.14
N ASN A 199 3.49 -6.07 2.80
CA ASN A 199 4.70 -6.51 2.09
C ASN A 199 5.93 -5.68 2.50
N ILE A 200 5.80 -4.34 2.55
CA ILE A 200 6.85 -3.44 3.03
C ILE A 200 7.29 -3.83 4.44
N SER A 201 6.34 -4.10 5.33
CA SER A 201 6.60 -4.47 6.72
C SER A 201 7.31 -5.82 6.84
N GLU A 202 6.91 -6.81 6.03
CA GLU A 202 7.58 -8.12 5.95
C GLU A 202 9.03 -7.99 5.47
N ASP A 203 9.30 -7.14 4.49
CA ASP A 203 10.65 -6.89 3.99
C ASP A 203 11.50 -6.11 5.01
N VAL A 204 10.91 -5.26 5.85
CA VAL A 204 11.61 -4.66 7.01
C VAL A 204 11.97 -5.73 8.05
N ILE A 205 11.06 -6.63 8.39
CA ILE A 205 11.32 -7.75 9.31
C ILE A 205 12.46 -8.63 8.77
N PHE A 206 12.43 -8.98 7.47
CA PHE A 206 13.47 -9.73 6.82
C PHE A 206 14.83 -9.01 6.88
N TRP A 207 14.89 -7.72 6.61
CA TRP A 207 16.12 -6.95 6.71
C TRP A 207 16.69 -6.94 8.13
N VAL A 208 15.84 -6.65 9.13
CA VAL A 208 16.27 -6.47 10.53
C VAL A 208 16.64 -7.81 11.19
N LEU A 209 15.78 -8.82 11.06
CA LEU A 209 15.93 -10.09 11.76
C LEU A 209 16.59 -11.19 10.90
N GLY A 210 16.62 -11.04 9.58
CA GLY A 210 17.06 -12.09 8.65
C GLY A 210 16.08 -13.27 8.56
N ALA A 211 14.84 -13.11 9.06
CA ALA A 211 13.80 -14.13 9.06
C ALA A 211 12.75 -13.82 8.00
N ASP A 212 12.38 -14.80 7.17
CA ASP A 212 11.28 -14.69 6.21
C ASP A 212 9.96 -15.07 6.91
N VAL A 213 9.07 -14.07 7.10
CA VAL A 213 7.79 -14.26 7.81
C VAL A 213 6.61 -14.49 6.85
N ARG A 214 6.79 -14.30 5.55
CA ARG A 214 5.74 -14.37 4.50
C ARG A 214 5.01 -15.71 4.45
N HIS A 215 5.64 -16.81 4.83
CA HIS A 215 5.04 -18.15 4.78
C HIS A 215 4.35 -18.58 6.07
N HIS A 216 4.52 -17.86 7.18
CA HIS A 216 3.88 -18.22 8.45
C HIS A 216 2.42 -17.74 8.52
N ALA A 217 2.05 -16.63 7.88
CA ALA A 217 0.68 -16.15 7.81
C ALA A 217 -0.23 -17.08 6.98
N GLN A 218 0.28 -17.65 5.88
CA GLN A 218 -0.47 -18.61 5.05
C GLN A 218 -0.70 -19.96 5.74
N ALA A 219 0.21 -20.42 6.60
CA ALA A 219 0.03 -21.67 7.35
C ALA A 219 -1.06 -21.56 8.42
N ALA A 220 -1.29 -20.38 9.00
CA ALA A 220 -2.34 -20.17 10.00
C ALA A 220 -3.75 -20.07 9.37
N SER A 221 -3.86 -19.66 8.11
CA SER A 221 -5.15 -19.55 7.39
C SER A 221 -5.60 -20.87 6.75
N ALA A 222 -4.74 -21.88 6.66
CA ALA A 222 -5.01 -23.21 6.12
C ALA A 222 -5.49 -24.21 7.17
N ALA A 223 -6.30 -23.78 8.17
CA ALA A 223 -6.99 -24.70 9.05
C ALA A 223 -7.99 -25.56 8.25
N PRO A 224 -8.00 -26.91 8.41
CA PRO A 224 -8.85 -27.79 7.62
C PRO A 224 -10.34 -27.45 7.89
N ARG A 225 -11.12 -27.27 6.82
CA ARG A 225 -12.57 -27.16 6.90
C ARG A 225 -13.11 -28.40 7.58
N PRO A 226 -14.01 -28.29 8.57
CA PRO A 226 -14.62 -29.45 9.19
C PRO A 226 -15.36 -30.27 8.13
N GLU A 227 -15.04 -31.57 8.05
CA GLU A 227 -15.71 -32.52 7.18
C GLU A 227 -17.23 -32.47 7.45
N ARG A 228 -18.00 -32.23 6.38
CA ARG A 228 -19.47 -32.41 6.42
C ARG A 228 -19.73 -33.89 6.71
N ARG A 229 -20.19 -34.19 7.91
CA ARG A 229 -20.78 -35.48 8.20
C ARG A 229 -22.08 -35.57 7.40
N GLU A 230 -22.07 -36.44 6.39
CA GLU A 230 -23.26 -36.89 5.74
C GLU A 230 -24.10 -37.68 6.77
N GLN A 231 -25.35 -37.27 6.96
CA GLN A 231 -26.44 -38.07 7.53
C GLN A 231 -27.55 -38.18 6.49
#